data_8f9018d1f03fd8fb376771f39dac8d84
#
_entry.id   8f9018d1f03fd8fb376771f39dac8d84
#
_cell.length_a   1.000
_cell.length_b   1.000
_cell.length_c   1.000
_cell.angle_alpha   90.00
_cell.angle_beta   90.00
_cell.angle_gamma   90.00
#
_symmetry.space_group_name_H-M   'P 1'
#
loop_
_entity.id
_entity.type
_entity.pdbx_description
1 polymer ?
#
loop_
_entity_poly.entity_id
_entity_poly.type
_entity_poly.pdbx_seq_one_letter_code
_entity_poly.pdbx_strand_id
1 'polypeptide(L)'
;MNKAKHLYRLGKIFLAYRQKKVRNIPLPVRLWLEPTPYCNLECPMCPQSDPRIKDVTKGKTLMDFDLYKKIIDESADFIYDINLAHRGESTFHKGLPEMIRYAAGKGIKTRLHTNATILTEKMSRSIIESGLDLLSFSFDGFQKEPYEKIRIGSNFEKTLENILQYLRIKKEMRAKKPFTVFQVIDMDGNTKGKEEFIRQFDDLPLDQLYIKKPHNWAGIISGNPVIDQYCHRESYSHCSFLWYSMTILWDGHVTPCPQDFFQELVMGDLRTQTIREIWDGKPLVGLRDSLARQEWQKISPCNTCDKLWRKQVAGVPKINLRTFVSDNLIGYNLINRLFRTRYEED
;
A
#
# COMPACT_ATOMS: atom_id res chain seq x y z
N MET A 1 -16.92 2.75 -9.90
CA MET A 1 -17.34 1.42 -10.47
C MET A 1 -18.21 0.66 -9.47
N ASN A 2 -19.32 0.00 -9.89
CA ASN A 2 -20.15 -0.79 -8.96
C ASN A 2 -19.48 -2.13 -8.60
N LYS A 3 -19.91 -2.75 -7.46
CA LYS A 3 -19.33 -3.99 -6.91
C LYS A 3 -19.44 -5.18 -7.86
N ALA A 4 -20.56 -5.34 -8.57
CA ALA A 4 -20.75 -6.47 -9.50
C ALA A 4 -19.81 -6.39 -10.70
N LYS A 5 -19.65 -5.21 -11.32
CA LYS A 5 -18.69 -4.97 -12.41
C LYS A 5 -17.23 -5.22 -11.93
N HIS A 6 -16.92 -4.81 -10.70
CA HIS A 6 -15.60 -5.07 -10.11
C HIS A 6 -15.31 -6.56 -9.93
N LEU A 7 -16.25 -7.32 -9.34
CA LEU A 7 -16.11 -8.77 -9.16
C LEU A 7 -15.98 -9.51 -10.50
N TYR A 8 -16.75 -9.13 -11.50
CA TYR A 8 -16.64 -9.69 -12.84
C TYR A 8 -15.23 -9.45 -13.44
N ARG A 9 -14.71 -8.24 -13.30
CA ARG A 9 -13.37 -7.90 -13.78
C ARG A 9 -12.27 -8.66 -13.03
N LEU A 10 -12.39 -8.80 -11.70
CA LEU A 10 -11.48 -9.61 -10.91
C LEU A 10 -11.48 -11.08 -11.36
N GLY A 11 -12.66 -11.65 -11.68
CA GLY A 11 -12.76 -12.99 -12.25
C GLY A 11 -11.98 -13.12 -13.57
N LYS A 12 -12.12 -12.13 -14.48
CA LYS A 12 -11.34 -12.10 -15.74
C LYS A 12 -9.83 -11.96 -15.51
N ILE A 13 -9.42 -11.11 -14.57
CA ILE A 13 -8.02 -10.96 -14.19
C ILE A 13 -7.48 -12.26 -13.61
N PHE A 14 -8.23 -12.91 -12.72
CA PHE A 14 -7.88 -14.21 -12.16
C PHE A 14 -7.66 -15.27 -13.23
N LEU A 15 -8.58 -15.38 -14.20
CA LEU A 15 -8.44 -16.31 -15.32
C LEU A 15 -7.22 -15.99 -16.18
N ALA A 16 -6.99 -14.72 -16.52
CA ALA A 16 -5.82 -14.29 -17.27
C ALA A 16 -4.51 -14.61 -16.54
N TYR A 17 -4.47 -14.39 -15.22
CA TYR A 17 -3.35 -14.75 -14.38
C TYR A 17 -3.10 -16.27 -14.38
N ARG A 18 -4.14 -17.06 -14.13
CA ARG A 18 -4.05 -18.54 -14.13
C ARG A 18 -3.58 -19.13 -15.45
N GLN A 19 -4.04 -18.56 -16.55
CA GLN A 19 -3.66 -18.95 -17.92
C GLN A 19 -2.30 -18.37 -18.35
N LYS A 20 -1.62 -17.60 -17.48
CA LYS A 20 -0.38 -16.88 -17.82
C LYS A 20 -0.53 -15.99 -19.07
N LYS A 21 -1.72 -15.45 -19.29
CA LYS A 21 -2.00 -14.60 -20.44
C LYS A 21 -1.33 -13.24 -20.22
N VAL A 22 -0.47 -12.83 -21.15
CA VAL A 22 0.37 -11.62 -21.02
C VAL A 22 -0.15 -10.42 -21.83
N ARG A 23 -1.00 -10.67 -22.84
CA ARG A 23 -1.61 -9.66 -23.73
C ARG A 23 -3.12 -9.72 -23.70
N ASN A 24 -3.78 -8.62 -24.07
CA ASN A 24 -5.24 -8.52 -24.12
C ASN A 24 -5.90 -8.96 -22.80
N ILE A 25 -5.30 -8.55 -21.69
CA ILE A 25 -5.81 -8.78 -20.33
C ILE A 25 -6.61 -7.56 -19.87
N PRO A 26 -7.54 -7.71 -18.89
CA PRO A 26 -8.25 -6.55 -18.36
C PRO A 26 -7.31 -5.49 -17.81
N LEU A 27 -7.65 -4.21 -17.95
CA LEU A 27 -6.93 -3.11 -17.33
C LEU A 27 -6.86 -3.30 -15.81
N PRO A 28 -5.88 -2.69 -15.12
CA PRO A 28 -5.71 -2.86 -13.68
C PRO A 28 -6.98 -2.45 -12.92
N VAL A 29 -7.13 -2.96 -11.71
CA VAL A 29 -8.24 -2.58 -10.81
C VAL A 29 -7.77 -1.77 -9.62
N ARG A 30 -6.43 -1.69 -9.43
CA ARG A 30 -5.78 -0.94 -8.34
C ARG A 30 -4.62 -0.12 -8.86
N LEU A 31 -4.49 1.10 -8.35
CA LEU A 31 -3.29 1.91 -8.52
C LEU A 31 -2.63 2.17 -7.17
N TRP A 32 -1.31 2.17 -7.18
CA TRP A 32 -0.48 2.80 -6.16
C TRP A 32 -0.06 4.15 -6.70
N LEU A 33 -0.45 5.21 -6.01
CA LEU A 33 -0.10 6.57 -6.39
C LEU A 33 0.78 7.17 -5.31
N GLU A 34 1.89 7.73 -5.70
CA GLU A 34 2.84 8.38 -4.80
C GLU A 34 2.60 9.89 -4.78
N PRO A 35 1.93 10.44 -3.77
CA PRO A 35 1.74 11.90 -3.69
C PRO A 35 3.06 12.65 -3.49
N THR A 36 4.01 12.04 -2.80
CA THR A 36 5.37 12.55 -2.58
C THR A 36 6.32 11.41 -2.25
N PRO A 37 7.57 11.44 -2.72
CA PRO A 37 8.60 10.50 -2.31
C PRO A 37 9.28 10.90 -0.99
N TYR A 38 8.99 12.07 -0.43
CA TYR A 38 9.60 12.55 0.80
C TYR A 38 8.99 11.91 2.05
N CYS A 39 9.83 11.43 2.94
CA CYS A 39 9.48 11.00 4.29
C CYS A 39 10.38 11.69 5.32
N ASN A 40 9.86 11.95 6.50
CA ASN A 40 10.62 12.50 7.62
C ASN A 40 11.20 11.45 8.56
N LEU A 41 11.01 10.15 8.27
CA LEU A 41 11.52 9.04 9.06
C LEU A 41 12.52 8.20 8.27
N GLU A 42 13.46 7.57 9.01
CA GLU A 42 14.50 6.68 8.48
C GLU A 42 14.37 5.27 9.09
N CYS A 43 13.18 4.66 8.91
CA CYS A 43 12.86 3.36 9.49
C CYS A 43 13.74 2.25 8.89
N PRO A 44 14.46 1.42 9.69
CA PRO A 44 15.38 0.41 9.18
C PRO A 44 14.71 -0.71 8.36
N MET A 45 13.41 -0.93 8.50
CA MET A 45 12.64 -1.88 7.68
C MET A 45 12.06 -1.26 6.41
N CYS A 46 12.39 -0.01 6.10
CA CYS A 46 11.90 0.70 4.91
C CYS A 46 13.07 1.12 4.01
N PRO A 47 13.01 0.92 2.69
CA PRO A 47 14.06 1.38 1.77
C PRO A 47 14.26 2.90 1.77
N GLN A 48 13.41 3.67 2.44
CA GLN A 48 13.59 5.11 2.65
C GLN A 48 14.85 5.43 3.46
N SER A 49 15.36 4.48 4.25
CA SER A 49 16.64 4.60 4.98
C SER A 49 17.87 4.31 4.11
N ASP A 50 17.69 3.76 2.91
CA ASP A 50 18.80 3.48 1.99
C ASP A 50 19.33 4.79 1.37
N PRO A 51 20.64 5.03 1.35
CA PRO A 51 21.22 6.25 0.77
C PRO A 51 20.85 6.51 -0.68
N ARG A 52 20.57 5.47 -1.48
CA ARG A 52 20.13 5.57 -2.88
C ARG A 52 18.82 6.33 -3.06
N ILE A 53 18.01 6.49 -2.01
CA ILE A 53 16.76 7.23 -2.07
C ILE A 53 16.95 8.68 -2.54
N LYS A 54 18.08 9.30 -2.19
CA LYS A 54 18.40 10.67 -2.58
C LYS A 54 18.52 10.83 -4.09
N ASP A 55 18.99 9.79 -4.78
CA ASP A 55 19.20 9.80 -6.23
C ASP A 55 17.88 9.75 -6.99
N VAL A 56 16.88 9.03 -6.46
CA VAL A 56 15.59 8.86 -7.12
C VAL A 56 14.52 9.87 -6.67
N THR A 57 14.67 10.49 -5.50
CA THR A 57 13.68 11.45 -4.98
C THR A 57 13.99 12.90 -5.28
N LYS A 58 15.25 13.25 -5.58
CA LYS A 58 15.70 14.62 -5.94
C LYS A 58 15.18 15.72 -5.01
N GLY A 59 15.07 15.41 -3.70
CA GLY A 59 14.54 16.32 -2.68
C GLY A 59 13.04 16.21 -2.45
N LYS A 60 12.45 17.26 -1.86
CA LYS A 60 11.02 17.33 -1.55
C LYS A 60 10.22 17.66 -2.81
N THR A 61 9.58 16.66 -3.39
CA THR A 61 8.79 16.79 -4.60
C THR A 61 7.36 16.30 -4.34
N LEU A 62 6.41 16.87 -5.05
CA LEU A 62 4.99 16.60 -4.89
C LEU A 62 4.40 16.26 -6.26
N MET A 63 3.48 15.32 -6.30
CA MET A 63 2.71 15.04 -7.51
C MET A 63 1.90 16.29 -7.91
N ASP A 64 2.01 16.69 -9.16
CA ASP A 64 1.21 17.77 -9.71
C ASP A 64 -0.29 17.38 -9.70
N PHE A 65 -1.16 18.33 -9.31
CA PHE A 65 -2.58 18.03 -9.18
C PHE A 65 -3.28 17.84 -10.54
N ASP A 66 -2.80 18.47 -11.61
CA ASP A 66 -3.37 18.26 -12.94
C ASP A 66 -2.96 16.91 -13.51
N LEU A 67 -1.72 16.48 -13.26
CA LEU A 67 -1.30 15.11 -13.55
C LEU A 67 -2.16 14.09 -12.77
N TYR A 68 -2.39 14.34 -11.48
CA TYR A 68 -3.27 13.49 -10.68
C TYR A 68 -4.68 13.40 -11.26
N LYS A 69 -5.30 14.55 -11.60
CA LYS A 69 -6.63 14.58 -12.23
C LYS A 69 -6.68 13.80 -13.53
N LYS A 70 -5.68 13.97 -14.40
CA LYS A 70 -5.56 13.22 -15.65
C LYS A 70 -5.58 11.71 -15.38
N ILE A 71 -4.79 11.23 -14.41
CA ILE A 71 -4.73 9.81 -14.04
C ILE A 71 -6.09 9.31 -13.52
N ILE A 72 -6.73 10.06 -12.64
CA ILE A 72 -8.03 9.70 -12.05
C ILE A 72 -9.12 9.68 -13.11
N ASP A 73 -9.19 10.69 -13.99
CA ASP A 73 -10.20 10.79 -15.05
C ASP A 73 -10.06 9.63 -16.04
N GLU A 74 -8.85 9.31 -16.48
CA GLU A 74 -8.59 8.19 -17.36
C GLU A 74 -8.97 6.84 -16.72
N SER A 75 -8.79 6.72 -15.41
CA SER A 75 -8.97 5.45 -14.70
C SER A 75 -10.37 5.22 -14.11
N ALA A 76 -11.24 6.22 -14.09
CA ALA A 76 -12.52 6.19 -13.39
C ALA A 76 -13.44 5.01 -13.77
N ASP A 77 -13.40 4.57 -15.03
CA ASP A 77 -14.25 3.49 -15.52
C ASP A 77 -13.77 2.09 -15.14
N PHE A 78 -12.50 1.93 -14.77
CA PHE A 78 -11.91 0.61 -14.57
C PHE A 78 -11.15 0.42 -13.25
N ILE A 79 -10.69 1.47 -12.59
CA ILE A 79 -10.07 1.37 -11.27
C ILE A 79 -11.14 1.24 -10.20
N TYR A 80 -10.91 0.33 -9.25
CA TYR A 80 -11.75 0.15 -8.08
C TYR A 80 -11.23 0.92 -6.87
N ASP A 81 -9.93 0.81 -6.61
CA ASP A 81 -9.30 1.52 -5.51
C ASP A 81 -7.91 2.06 -5.86
N ILE A 82 -7.52 3.09 -5.12
CA ILE A 82 -6.16 3.65 -5.14
C ILE A 82 -5.57 3.66 -3.74
N ASN A 83 -4.27 3.33 -3.66
CA ASN A 83 -3.45 3.58 -2.48
C ASN A 83 -2.68 4.88 -2.69
N LEU A 84 -2.94 5.88 -1.88
CA LEU A 84 -2.20 7.15 -1.86
C LEU A 84 -0.99 7.01 -0.92
N ALA A 85 -0.08 6.13 -1.27
CA ALA A 85 1.14 5.83 -0.55
C ALA A 85 2.11 5.02 -1.39
N HIS A 86 3.40 5.32 -1.33
CA HIS A 86 4.48 4.49 -1.86
C HIS A 86 5.76 4.75 -1.04
N ARG A 87 6.68 5.59 -1.53
CA ARG A 87 7.98 5.83 -0.88
C ARG A 87 7.92 6.79 0.30
N GLY A 88 7.15 7.85 0.21
CA GLY A 88 7.13 8.95 1.17
C GLY A 88 6.01 8.88 2.21
N GLU A 89 5.91 9.94 2.98
CA GLU A 89 4.78 10.23 3.87
C GLU A 89 3.80 11.18 3.18
N SER A 90 2.66 10.65 2.76
CA SER A 90 1.71 11.37 1.91
C SER A 90 1.11 12.62 2.56
N THR A 91 1.07 12.71 3.89
CA THR A 91 0.54 13.88 4.61
C THR A 91 1.42 15.14 4.43
N PHE A 92 2.64 15.03 3.90
CA PHE A 92 3.41 16.18 3.45
C PHE A 92 2.84 16.87 2.21
N HIS A 93 2.01 16.18 1.45
CA HIS A 93 1.31 16.78 0.32
C HIS A 93 0.10 17.58 0.80
N LYS A 94 0.20 18.92 0.83
CA LYS A 94 -0.87 19.80 1.35
C LYS A 94 -2.20 19.61 0.62
N GLY A 95 -2.19 19.27 -0.66
CA GLY A 95 -3.36 18.96 -1.49
C GLY A 95 -3.92 17.54 -1.31
N LEU A 96 -3.37 16.74 -0.39
CA LEU A 96 -3.81 15.34 -0.20
C LEU A 96 -5.33 15.21 0.05
N PRO A 97 -5.98 16.02 0.92
CA PRO A 97 -7.43 15.93 1.09
C PRO A 97 -8.21 16.22 -0.19
N GLU A 98 -7.71 17.11 -1.05
CA GLU A 98 -8.33 17.42 -2.34
C GLU A 98 -8.16 16.26 -3.34
N MET A 99 -6.98 15.63 -3.38
CA MET A 99 -6.75 14.43 -4.16
C MET A 99 -7.73 13.31 -3.76
N ILE A 100 -7.92 13.09 -2.46
CA ILE A 100 -8.88 12.09 -1.95
C ILE A 100 -10.30 12.44 -2.40
N ARG A 101 -10.72 13.70 -2.21
CA ARG A 101 -12.07 14.18 -2.58
C ARG A 101 -12.33 13.99 -4.07
N TYR A 102 -11.34 14.33 -4.90
CA TYR A 102 -11.47 14.19 -6.35
C TYR A 102 -11.69 12.73 -6.77
N ALA A 103 -10.88 11.80 -6.27
CA ALA A 103 -11.05 10.37 -6.56
C ALA A 103 -12.37 9.80 -6.01
N ALA A 104 -12.75 10.18 -4.79
CA ALA A 104 -14.03 9.78 -4.20
C ALA A 104 -15.22 10.29 -5.02
N GLY A 105 -15.16 11.53 -5.54
CA GLY A 105 -16.17 12.10 -6.46
C GLY A 105 -16.31 11.32 -7.77
N LYS A 106 -15.27 10.65 -8.23
CA LYS A 106 -15.31 9.73 -9.40
C LYS A 106 -15.73 8.29 -9.01
N GLY A 107 -16.09 8.05 -7.74
CA GLY A 107 -16.49 6.74 -7.25
C GLY A 107 -15.34 5.72 -7.11
N ILE A 108 -14.10 6.20 -7.05
CA ILE A 108 -12.92 5.39 -6.79
C ILE A 108 -12.69 5.35 -5.29
N LYS A 109 -12.48 4.16 -4.73
CA LYS A 109 -12.14 4.00 -3.32
C LYS A 109 -10.70 4.45 -3.06
N THR A 110 -10.50 5.10 -1.91
CA THR A 110 -9.20 5.65 -1.54
C THR A 110 -8.68 5.03 -0.25
N ARG A 111 -7.39 4.73 -0.24
CA ARG A 111 -6.65 4.23 0.92
C ARG A 111 -5.44 5.11 1.17
N LEU A 112 -5.16 5.36 2.44
CA LEU A 112 -4.01 6.14 2.88
C LEU A 112 -3.28 5.38 3.99
N HIS A 113 -1.96 5.34 3.90
CA HIS A 113 -1.08 4.93 4.98
C HIS A 113 -0.29 6.15 5.45
N THR A 114 -0.17 6.34 6.76
CA THR A 114 0.56 7.47 7.34
C THR A 114 1.35 7.05 8.57
N ASN A 115 2.51 7.64 8.76
CA ASN A 115 3.28 7.52 10.00
C ASN A 115 2.71 8.41 11.13
N ALA A 116 1.72 9.24 10.84
CA ALA A 116 0.98 10.12 11.74
C ALA A 116 1.83 11.17 12.49
N THR A 117 3.13 11.30 12.23
CA THR A 117 4.03 12.21 12.97
C THR A 117 3.68 13.68 12.80
N ILE A 118 3.06 14.04 11.66
CA ILE A 118 2.66 15.42 11.31
C ILE A 118 1.15 15.56 11.11
N LEU A 119 0.37 14.62 11.63
CA LEU A 119 -1.08 14.60 11.50
C LEU A 119 -1.69 15.65 12.46
N THR A 120 -1.83 16.89 11.99
CA THR A 120 -2.43 17.99 12.75
C THR A 120 -3.95 17.86 12.80
N GLU A 121 -4.62 18.56 13.74
CA GLU A 121 -6.08 18.64 13.84
C GLU A 121 -6.70 19.07 12.50
N LYS A 122 -6.18 20.13 11.88
CA LYS A 122 -6.65 20.64 10.59
C LYS A 122 -6.57 19.57 9.49
N MET A 123 -5.45 18.85 9.40
CA MET A 123 -5.28 17.78 8.42
C MET A 123 -6.24 16.63 8.73
N SER A 124 -6.41 16.25 10.00
CA SER A 124 -7.32 15.19 10.44
C SER A 124 -8.77 15.47 10.02
N ARG A 125 -9.29 16.67 10.31
CA ARG A 125 -10.62 17.10 9.87
C ARG A 125 -10.77 17.06 8.36
N SER A 126 -9.79 17.61 7.62
CA SER A 126 -9.80 17.64 6.16
C SER A 126 -9.78 16.22 5.53
N ILE A 127 -9.02 15.27 6.10
CA ILE A 127 -9.00 13.88 5.66
C ILE A 127 -10.34 13.18 5.95
N ILE A 128 -10.94 13.39 7.12
CA ILE A 128 -12.25 12.82 7.45
C ILE A 128 -13.32 13.32 6.48
N GLU A 129 -13.34 14.61 6.18
CA GLU A 129 -14.29 15.26 5.27
C GLU A 129 -14.05 14.92 3.79
N SER A 130 -12.86 14.47 3.43
CA SER A 130 -12.51 14.20 2.02
C SER A 130 -13.18 12.98 1.42
N GLY A 131 -13.79 12.11 2.25
CA GLY A 131 -14.43 10.89 1.79
C GLY A 131 -13.48 9.68 1.70
N LEU A 132 -12.32 9.74 2.35
CA LEU A 132 -11.37 8.62 2.44
C LEU A 132 -12.08 7.34 2.91
N ASP A 133 -11.79 6.21 2.25
CA ASP A 133 -12.40 4.93 2.63
C ASP A 133 -11.62 4.18 3.71
N LEU A 134 -10.29 4.22 3.68
CA LEU A 134 -9.43 3.56 4.66
C LEU A 134 -8.23 4.43 5.03
N LEU A 135 -7.99 4.57 6.33
CA LEU A 135 -6.78 5.17 6.90
C LEU A 135 -6.04 4.14 7.74
N SER A 136 -4.77 3.90 7.43
CA SER A 136 -3.90 3.03 8.22
C SER A 136 -2.80 3.87 8.88
N PHE A 137 -2.77 3.84 10.20
CA PHE A 137 -1.67 4.39 11.00
C PHE A 137 -0.55 3.36 11.08
N SER A 138 0.63 3.71 10.61
CA SER A 138 1.83 2.87 10.68
C SER A 138 2.59 3.19 11.97
N PHE A 139 2.43 2.32 12.99
CA PHE A 139 2.97 2.57 14.33
C PHE A 139 3.53 1.26 14.92
N ASP A 140 4.84 1.06 14.80
CA ASP A 140 5.50 -0.22 15.07
C ASP A 140 6.07 -0.30 16.48
N GLY A 141 5.22 -0.62 17.43
CA GLY A 141 5.58 -0.83 18.83
C GLY A 141 4.46 -0.44 19.78
N PHE A 142 4.44 -1.06 20.97
CA PHE A 142 3.45 -0.81 22.03
C PHE A 142 4.06 -0.04 23.20
N GLN A 143 5.36 0.24 23.16
CA GLN A 143 6.13 0.97 24.14
C GLN A 143 7.09 1.94 23.44
N LYS A 144 7.51 2.99 24.16
CA LYS A 144 8.35 4.07 23.65
C LYS A 144 9.65 3.58 23.01
N GLU A 145 10.47 2.87 23.77
CA GLU A 145 11.80 2.47 23.36
C GLU A 145 11.81 1.59 22.10
N PRO A 146 11.03 0.50 21.99
CA PRO A 146 10.93 -0.27 20.76
C PRO A 146 10.40 0.54 19.57
N TYR A 147 9.42 1.41 19.80
CA TYR A 147 8.85 2.24 18.74
C TYR A 147 9.88 3.21 18.15
N GLU A 148 10.55 4.00 19.02
CA GLU A 148 11.51 5.03 18.56
C GLU A 148 12.76 4.41 17.92
N LYS A 149 13.15 3.19 18.34
CA LYS A 149 14.23 2.42 17.72
C LYS A 149 13.88 1.96 16.28
N ILE A 150 12.62 1.66 16.02
CA ILE A 150 12.13 1.21 14.70
C ILE A 150 11.70 2.41 13.84
N ARG A 151 11.02 3.39 14.42
CA ARG A 151 10.55 4.59 13.72
C ARG A 151 11.52 5.76 13.94
N ILE A 152 12.76 5.60 13.45
CA ILE A 152 13.84 6.59 13.64
C ILE A 152 13.39 7.96 13.10
N GLY A 153 13.50 8.98 13.94
CA GLY A 153 13.05 10.35 13.65
C GLY A 153 11.64 10.67 14.15
N SER A 154 10.94 9.70 14.77
CA SER A 154 9.63 9.94 15.41
C SER A 154 9.76 10.13 16.92
N ASN A 155 8.66 10.59 17.53
CA ASN A 155 8.48 10.63 18.99
C ASN A 155 7.20 9.86 19.34
N PHE A 156 7.29 8.89 20.22
CA PHE A 156 6.24 7.98 20.58
C PHE A 156 4.98 8.70 21.12
N GLU A 157 5.17 9.52 22.14
CA GLU A 157 4.04 10.20 22.83
C GLU A 157 3.32 11.17 21.89
N LYS A 158 4.09 11.96 21.13
CA LYS A 158 3.53 12.93 20.20
C LYS A 158 2.79 12.25 19.06
N THR A 159 3.35 11.18 18.52
CA THR A 159 2.71 10.46 17.39
C THR A 159 1.46 9.72 17.85
N LEU A 160 1.51 9.11 19.05
CA LEU A 160 0.34 8.48 19.66
C LEU A 160 -0.76 9.51 19.92
N GLU A 161 -0.42 10.67 20.47
CA GLU A 161 -1.41 11.74 20.72
C GLU A 161 -2.03 12.25 19.41
N ASN A 162 -1.27 12.40 18.33
CA ASN A 162 -1.82 12.75 17.02
C ASN A 162 -2.87 11.72 16.55
N ILE A 163 -2.62 10.41 16.76
CA ILE A 163 -3.56 9.35 16.40
C ILE A 163 -4.80 9.39 17.30
N LEU A 164 -4.62 9.55 18.62
CA LEU A 164 -5.73 9.67 19.56
C LEU A 164 -6.58 10.90 19.25
N GLN A 165 -5.96 12.03 18.93
CA GLN A 165 -6.66 13.26 18.52
C GLN A 165 -7.46 13.02 17.23
N TYR A 166 -6.89 12.37 16.22
CA TYR A 166 -7.62 12.01 15.00
C TYR A 166 -8.88 11.20 15.31
N LEU A 167 -8.76 10.19 16.17
CA LEU A 167 -9.89 9.32 16.54
C LEU A 167 -10.95 10.07 17.37
N ARG A 168 -10.55 10.98 18.27
CA ARG A 168 -11.49 11.86 19.00
C ARG A 168 -12.26 12.76 18.02
N ILE A 169 -11.58 13.36 17.05
CA ILE A 169 -12.21 14.17 15.99
C ILE A 169 -13.18 13.33 15.17
N LYS A 170 -12.78 12.11 14.76
CA LYS A 170 -13.67 11.19 14.05
C LYS A 170 -14.93 10.88 14.86
N LYS A 171 -14.80 10.65 16.18
CA LYS A 171 -15.92 10.42 17.11
C LYS A 171 -16.82 11.67 17.23
N GLU A 172 -16.23 12.85 17.46
CA GLU A 172 -16.93 14.13 17.55
C GLU A 172 -17.76 14.41 16.29
N MET A 173 -17.16 14.22 15.11
CA MET A 173 -17.82 14.37 13.82
C MET A 173 -18.83 13.26 13.50
N ARG A 174 -18.96 12.24 14.35
CA ARG A 174 -19.77 11.04 14.12
C ARG A 174 -19.51 10.39 12.74
N ALA A 175 -18.27 10.50 12.28
CA ALA A 175 -17.89 10.06 10.94
C ALA A 175 -17.79 8.53 10.88
N LYS A 176 -18.53 7.93 9.93
CA LYS A 176 -18.48 6.47 9.67
C LYS A 176 -17.29 6.06 8.81
N LYS A 177 -16.65 7.02 8.17
CA LYS A 177 -15.44 6.86 7.35
C LYS A 177 -14.35 7.84 7.84
N PRO A 178 -13.10 7.54 7.53
CA PRO A 178 -12.60 6.29 6.95
C PRO A 178 -12.65 5.11 7.93
N PHE A 179 -12.58 3.88 7.39
CA PHE A 179 -12.23 2.71 8.20
C PHE A 179 -10.80 2.89 8.72
N THR A 180 -10.60 2.83 10.02
CA THR A 180 -9.31 3.13 10.66
C THR A 180 -8.59 1.87 11.11
N VAL A 181 -7.35 1.71 10.66
CA VAL A 181 -6.49 0.57 11.00
C VAL A 181 -5.25 1.06 11.73
N PHE A 182 -4.95 0.45 12.84
CA PHE A 182 -3.66 0.60 13.50
C PHE A 182 -2.77 -0.56 13.04
N GLN A 183 -1.74 -0.27 12.24
CA GLN A 183 -0.87 -1.27 11.66
C GLN A 183 0.47 -1.31 12.37
N VAL A 184 0.88 -2.50 12.78
CA VAL A 184 2.16 -2.78 13.41
C VAL A 184 2.92 -3.77 12.53
N ILE A 185 4.19 -3.50 12.24
CA ILE A 185 5.13 -4.48 11.69
C ILE A 185 5.83 -5.14 12.88
N ASP A 186 5.68 -6.45 12.99
CA ASP A 186 6.30 -7.23 14.04
C ASP A 186 7.78 -7.48 13.70
N MET A 187 8.65 -6.64 14.28
CA MET A 187 10.10 -6.73 14.05
C MET A 187 10.81 -7.65 15.05
N ASP A 188 10.25 -7.83 16.25
CA ASP A 188 10.96 -8.51 17.36
C ASP A 188 10.09 -9.55 18.09
N GLY A 189 8.87 -9.83 17.60
CA GLY A 189 7.88 -10.62 18.37
C GLY A 189 7.46 -9.92 19.67
N ASN A 190 7.80 -8.63 19.81
CA ASN A 190 7.58 -7.89 21.05
C ASN A 190 6.14 -7.40 21.14
N THR A 191 5.32 -8.18 21.83
CA THR A 191 3.94 -7.82 22.17
C THR A 191 3.80 -7.26 23.58
N LYS A 192 4.91 -7.00 24.28
CA LYS A 192 4.91 -6.46 25.64
C LYS A 192 4.19 -5.12 25.69
N GLY A 193 3.26 -4.98 26.66
CA GLY A 193 2.44 -3.76 26.79
C GLY A 193 1.27 -3.65 25.82
N LYS A 194 1.07 -4.63 24.92
CA LYS A 194 0.04 -4.59 23.88
C LYS A 194 -1.38 -4.40 24.45
N GLU A 195 -1.75 -5.16 25.47
CA GLU A 195 -3.08 -5.08 26.07
C GLU A 195 -3.35 -3.72 26.73
N GLU A 196 -2.35 -3.16 27.42
CA GLU A 196 -2.44 -1.82 28.02
C GLU A 196 -2.51 -0.74 26.95
N PHE A 197 -1.69 -0.86 25.92
CA PHE A 197 -1.70 0.03 24.76
C PHE A 197 -3.07 0.04 24.06
N ILE A 198 -3.67 -1.13 23.82
CA ILE A 198 -4.95 -1.26 23.13
C ILE A 198 -6.10 -0.65 23.94
N ARG A 199 -6.08 -0.75 25.27
CA ARG A 199 -7.10 -0.15 26.14
C ARG A 199 -7.26 1.35 25.95
N GLN A 200 -6.22 2.07 25.49
CA GLN A 200 -6.30 3.51 25.20
C GLN A 200 -7.29 3.83 24.07
N PHE A 201 -7.67 2.83 23.27
CA PHE A 201 -8.57 2.99 22.14
C PHE A 201 -9.99 2.46 22.39
N ASP A 202 -10.31 1.98 23.62
CA ASP A 202 -11.58 1.29 23.89
C ASP A 202 -12.81 2.15 23.62
N ASP A 203 -12.74 3.46 23.93
CA ASP A 203 -13.81 4.42 23.68
C ASP A 203 -13.67 5.19 22.35
N LEU A 204 -12.71 4.84 21.52
CA LEU A 204 -12.41 5.53 20.28
C LEU A 204 -12.78 4.68 19.05
N PRO A 205 -13.13 5.32 17.92
CA PRO A 205 -13.55 4.62 16.71
C PRO A 205 -12.35 4.07 15.90
N LEU A 206 -11.47 3.31 16.59
CA LEU A 206 -10.46 2.48 15.93
C LEU A 206 -11.12 1.17 15.51
N ASP A 207 -11.13 0.91 14.21
CA ASP A 207 -11.85 -0.23 13.66
C ASP A 207 -11.04 -1.53 13.76
N GLN A 208 -9.70 -1.47 13.59
CA GLN A 208 -8.87 -2.68 13.61
C GLN A 208 -7.44 -2.40 14.05
N LEU A 209 -6.85 -3.33 14.82
CA LEU A 209 -5.41 -3.50 14.98
C LEU A 209 -4.94 -4.62 14.05
N TYR A 210 -3.95 -4.36 13.18
CA TYR A 210 -3.40 -5.34 12.26
C TYR A 210 -1.89 -5.49 12.46
N ILE A 211 -1.45 -6.67 12.88
CA ILE A 211 -0.03 -7.00 13.09
C ILE A 211 0.46 -7.76 11.86
N LYS A 212 1.49 -7.23 11.23
CA LYS A 212 2.10 -7.76 9.99
C LYS A 212 3.50 -8.26 10.23
N LYS A 213 3.90 -9.23 9.43
CA LYS A 213 5.30 -9.63 9.29
C LYS A 213 6.06 -8.65 8.41
N PRO A 214 7.35 -8.41 8.68
CA PRO A 214 8.21 -7.61 7.80
C PRO A 214 8.46 -8.35 6.48
N HIS A 215 8.90 -7.62 5.46
CA HIS A 215 9.33 -8.18 4.18
C HIS A 215 10.59 -7.46 3.69
N ASN A 216 11.35 -8.10 2.76
CA ASN A 216 12.67 -7.64 2.36
C ASN A 216 12.69 -6.58 1.25
N TRP A 217 11.55 -6.06 0.83
CA TRP A 217 11.46 -5.07 -0.26
C TRP A 217 12.26 -5.48 -1.52
N ALA A 218 11.98 -6.69 -2.02
CA ALA A 218 12.69 -7.25 -3.16
C ALA A 218 14.22 -7.34 -2.95
N GLY A 219 14.66 -7.64 -1.72
CA GLY A 219 16.06 -7.80 -1.38
C GLY A 219 16.82 -6.54 -1.00
N ILE A 220 16.17 -5.37 -1.03
CA ILE A 220 16.79 -4.09 -0.62
C ILE A 220 17.18 -4.17 0.85
N ILE A 221 16.30 -4.72 1.69
CA ILE A 221 16.57 -4.95 3.12
C ILE A 221 16.97 -6.40 3.29
N SER A 222 18.26 -6.65 3.43
CA SER A 222 18.86 -7.96 3.63
C SER A 222 19.81 -7.96 4.82
N GLY A 223 20.10 -9.16 5.35
CA GLY A 223 20.99 -9.32 6.51
C GLY A 223 20.35 -8.95 7.85
N ASN A 224 19.04 -8.69 7.88
CA ASN A 224 18.27 -8.55 9.11
C ASN A 224 17.63 -9.89 9.46
N PRO A 225 18.05 -10.56 10.58
CA PRO A 225 17.57 -11.91 10.92
C PRO A 225 16.03 -12.00 11.05
N VAL A 226 15.40 -10.93 11.53
CA VAL A 226 13.93 -10.88 11.68
C VAL A 226 13.23 -10.84 10.33
N ILE A 227 13.77 -10.11 9.37
CA ILE A 227 13.20 -10.01 8.02
C ILE A 227 13.50 -11.28 7.22
N ASP A 228 14.75 -11.75 7.28
CA ASP A 228 15.22 -12.88 6.49
C ASP A 228 14.49 -14.17 6.84
N GLN A 229 14.08 -14.39 8.10
CA GLN A 229 13.29 -15.56 8.51
C GLN A 229 11.92 -15.66 7.80
N TYR A 230 11.36 -14.57 7.30
CA TYR A 230 10.08 -14.55 6.57
C TYR A 230 10.24 -14.58 5.04
N CYS A 231 11.48 -14.60 4.54
CA CYS A 231 11.78 -14.58 3.10
C CYS A 231 12.09 -15.97 2.53
N HIS A 232 11.45 -17.01 3.04
CA HIS A 232 11.65 -18.37 2.56
C HIS A 232 11.15 -18.58 1.14
N ARG A 233 11.96 -19.25 0.31
CA ARG A 233 11.60 -19.67 -1.04
C ARG A 233 10.89 -21.03 -0.99
N GLU A 234 9.54 -21.03 -1.00
CA GLU A 234 8.76 -22.27 -1.02
C GLU A 234 8.50 -22.75 -2.45
N SER A 235 7.56 -22.15 -3.11
CA SER A 235 7.19 -22.50 -4.48
C SER A 235 7.06 -21.25 -5.34
N TYR A 236 7.60 -21.30 -6.56
CA TYR A 236 7.53 -20.21 -7.49
C TYR A 236 6.10 -19.90 -7.90
N SER A 237 5.74 -18.64 -7.86
CA SER A 237 4.51 -18.10 -8.48
C SER A 237 4.87 -16.84 -9.24
N HIS A 238 4.43 -16.74 -10.49
CA HIS A 238 4.60 -15.48 -11.22
C HIS A 238 3.88 -14.33 -10.50
N CYS A 239 4.44 -13.13 -10.59
CA CYS A 239 4.00 -11.98 -9.80
C CYS A 239 2.58 -11.53 -10.15
N SER A 240 1.64 -11.67 -9.20
CA SER A 240 0.24 -11.27 -9.43
C SER A 240 0.05 -9.76 -9.60
N PHE A 241 0.93 -8.91 -9.03
CA PHE A 241 0.84 -7.44 -9.17
C PHE A 241 0.72 -7.00 -10.62
N LEU A 242 1.45 -7.66 -11.52
CA LEU A 242 1.48 -7.31 -12.95
C LEU A 242 0.16 -7.56 -13.68
N TRP A 243 -0.79 -8.29 -13.07
CA TRP A 243 -2.10 -8.58 -13.66
C TRP A 243 -3.23 -7.73 -13.12
N TYR A 244 -3.05 -7.09 -11.94
CA TYR A 244 -4.15 -6.35 -11.33
C TYR A 244 -3.82 -4.92 -10.90
N SER A 245 -2.55 -4.53 -10.85
CA SER A 245 -2.16 -3.21 -10.33
C SER A 245 -1.03 -2.55 -11.12
N MET A 246 -0.86 -1.25 -10.93
CA MET A 246 0.26 -0.44 -11.40
C MET A 246 0.70 0.50 -10.28
N THR A 247 1.97 0.89 -10.29
CA THR A 247 2.50 1.92 -9.39
C THR A 247 2.89 3.14 -10.19
N ILE A 248 2.40 4.29 -9.81
CA ILE A 248 2.61 5.58 -10.48
C ILE A 248 3.29 6.51 -9.47
N LEU A 249 4.42 7.04 -9.89
CA LEU A 249 5.26 7.88 -9.07
C LEU A 249 4.84 9.35 -9.18
N TRP A 250 5.33 10.17 -8.28
CA TRP A 250 4.99 11.58 -8.18
C TRP A 250 5.21 12.37 -9.48
N ASP A 251 6.15 11.95 -10.30
CA ASP A 251 6.56 12.59 -11.56
C ASP A 251 5.86 11.99 -12.81
N GLY A 252 4.97 11.03 -12.65
CA GLY A 252 4.22 10.37 -13.72
C GLY A 252 4.86 9.12 -14.29
N HIS A 253 6.08 8.77 -13.89
CA HIS A 253 6.67 7.49 -14.27
C HIS A 253 5.89 6.32 -13.66
N VAL A 254 5.82 5.23 -14.41
CA VAL A 254 5.12 4.02 -14.00
C VAL A 254 6.11 2.90 -13.76
N THR A 255 6.05 2.28 -12.58
CA THR A 255 6.77 1.06 -12.24
C THR A 255 5.81 -0.13 -12.14
N PRO A 256 6.27 -1.38 -12.32
CA PRO A 256 5.39 -2.54 -12.37
C PRO A 256 4.70 -2.85 -11.04
N CYS A 257 5.32 -2.51 -9.92
CA CYS A 257 4.81 -2.82 -8.59
C CYS A 257 5.47 -1.94 -7.52
N PRO A 258 4.92 -1.85 -6.29
CA PRO A 258 5.51 -1.05 -5.22
C PRO A 258 6.83 -1.61 -4.66
N GLN A 259 7.25 -2.84 -5.06
CA GLN A 259 8.54 -3.41 -4.64
C GLN A 259 9.72 -2.86 -5.44
N ASP A 260 9.47 -2.33 -6.65
CA ASP A 260 10.48 -1.60 -7.43
C ASP A 260 10.64 -0.17 -6.87
N PHE A 261 11.24 -0.12 -5.70
CA PHE A 261 11.34 1.11 -4.91
C PHE A 261 12.27 2.15 -5.54
N PHE A 262 13.31 1.71 -6.25
CA PHE A 262 14.31 2.57 -6.87
C PHE A 262 14.09 2.81 -8.37
N GLN A 263 12.93 2.44 -8.93
CA GLN A 263 12.59 2.67 -10.33
C GLN A 263 13.53 1.94 -11.31
N GLU A 264 13.95 0.74 -11.00
CA GLU A 264 14.82 -0.04 -11.88
C GLU A 264 14.10 -0.51 -13.15
N LEU A 265 12.76 -0.61 -13.08
CA LEU A 265 11.88 -1.06 -14.16
C LEU A 265 10.85 0.03 -14.51
N VAL A 266 11.22 1.01 -15.32
CA VAL A 266 10.27 2.02 -15.82
C VAL A 266 9.45 1.43 -16.97
N MET A 267 8.12 1.36 -16.79
CA MET A 267 7.17 0.81 -17.78
C MET A 267 6.66 1.85 -18.77
N GLY A 268 6.69 3.13 -18.39
CA GLY A 268 6.24 4.26 -19.20
C GLY A 268 6.09 5.53 -18.39
N ASP A 269 5.53 6.57 -19.02
CA ASP A 269 5.36 7.90 -18.46
C ASP A 269 3.95 8.45 -18.78
N LEU A 270 3.13 8.65 -17.76
CA LEU A 270 1.75 9.13 -17.90
C LEU A 270 1.64 10.62 -18.27
N ARG A 271 2.74 11.34 -18.33
CA ARG A 271 2.73 12.71 -18.90
C ARG A 271 2.52 12.67 -20.41
N THR A 272 2.99 11.62 -21.07
CA THR A 272 2.99 11.46 -22.54
C THR A 272 2.18 10.26 -23.04
N GLN A 273 1.89 9.30 -22.18
CA GLN A 273 1.19 8.06 -22.50
C GLN A 273 -0.10 7.92 -21.70
N THR A 274 -1.00 7.05 -22.15
CA THR A 274 -2.18 6.61 -21.42
C THR A 274 -1.88 5.38 -20.56
N ILE A 275 -2.71 5.12 -19.55
CA ILE A 275 -2.61 3.89 -18.74
C ILE A 275 -2.71 2.64 -19.63
N ARG A 276 -3.59 2.67 -20.66
CA ARG A 276 -3.74 1.55 -21.59
C ARG A 276 -2.49 1.30 -22.42
N GLU A 277 -1.88 2.34 -22.97
CA GLU A 277 -0.65 2.22 -23.75
C GLU A 277 0.49 1.62 -22.94
N ILE A 278 0.61 2.01 -21.67
CA ILE A 278 1.62 1.44 -20.77
C ILE A 278 1.25 0.00 -20.37
N TRP A 279 -0.03 -0.26 -20.08
CA TRP A 279 -0.51 -1.58 -19.65
C TRP A 279 -0.31 -2.67 -20.70
N ASP A 280 -0.56 -2.33 -21.96
CA ASP A 280 -0.39 -3.21 -23.12
C ASP A 280 0.97 -3.01 -23.83
N GLY A 281 1.81 -2.11 -23.30
CA GLY A 281 3.11 -1.75 -23.83
C GLY A 281 4.16 -2.86 -23.73
N LYS A 282 5.13 -2.81 -24.65
CA LYS A 282 6.21 -3.82 -24.71
C LYS A 282 6.94 -4.05 -23.39
N PRO A 283 7.30 -3.02 -22.57
CA PRO A 283 8.01 -3.23 -21.31
C PRO A 283 7.21 -4.10 -20.33
N LEU A 284 5.95 -3.76 -20.07
CA LEU A 284 5.13 -4.47 -19.09
C LEU A 284 4.69 -5.85 -19.59
N VAL A 285 4.38 -5.98 -20.88
CA VAL A 285 4.08 -7.26 -21.53
C VAL A 285 5.29 -8.19 -21.50
N GLY A 286 6.48 -7.68 -21.80
CA GLY A 286 7.73 -8.45 -21.74
C GLY A 286 8.02 -8.94 -20.33
N LEU A 287 7.84 -8.08 -19.32
CA LEU A 287 8.02 -8.46 -17.91
C LEU A 287 7.03 -9.57 -17.49
N ARG A 288 5.74 -9.46 -17.89
CA ARG A 288 4.76 -10.54 -17.64
C ARG A 288 5.19 -11.85 -18.26
N ASP A 289 5.64 -11.82 -19.53
CA ASP A 289 6.08 -13.00 -20.29
C ASP A 289 7.28 -13.67 -19.62
N SER A 290 8.31 -12.92 -19.30
CA SER A 290 9.50 -13.43 -18.61
C SER A 290 9.14 -14.08 -17.26
N LEU A 291 8.31 -13.43 -16.44
CA LEU A 291 7.91 -14.02 -15.14
C LEU A 291 6.98 -15.23 -15.33
N ALA A 292 6.11 -15.24 -16.34
CA ALA A 292 5.26 -16.39 -16.66
C ALA A 292 6.07 -17.62 -17.09
N ARG A 293 7.21 -17.40 -17.75
CA ARG A 293 8.18 -18.44 -18.17
C ARG A 293 9.20 -18.81 -17.09
N GLN A 294 9.15 -18.18 -15.93
CA GLN A 294 10.11 -18.36 -14.84
C GLN A 294 11.53 -17.83 -15.15
N GLU A 295 11.65 -16.83 -16.01
CA GLU A 295 12.91 -16.20 -16.41
C GLU A 295 13.19 -14.93 -15.57
N TRP A 296 13.07 -15.05 -14.23
CA TRP A 296 13.18 -13.95 -13.27
C TRP A 296 14.63 -13.62 -12.87
N GLN A 297 15.58 -14.56 -13.07
CA GLN A 297 16.94 -14.50 -12.49
C GLN A 297 17.75 -13.30 -12.93
N LYS A 298 17.51 -12.80 -14.14
CA LYS A 298 18.22 -11.66 -14.75
C LYS A 298 17.46 -10.34 -14.64
N ILE A 299 16.34 -10.32 -13.96
CA ILE A 299 15.46 -9.15 -13.87
C ILE A 299 15.57 -8.54 -12.46
N SER A 300 16.31 -7.44 -12.31
CA SER A 300 16.28 -6.65 -11.08
C SER A 300 14.97 -5.80 -11.06
N PRO A 301 14.32 -5.64 -9.90
CA PRO A 301 14.57 -6.25 -8.59
C PRO A 301 13.84 -7.61 -8.39
N CYS A 302 13.27 -8.21 -9.44
CA CYS A 302 12.50 -9.47 -9.32
C CYS A 302 13.36 -10.66 -8.88
N ASN A 303 14.67 -10.67 -9.20
CA ASN A 303 15.60 -11.76 -8.89
C ASN A 303 15.82 -11.99 -7.39
N THR A 304 15.57 -10.97 -6.55
CA THR A 304 15.69 -11.02 -5.09
C THR A 304 14.34 -10.90 -4.38
N CYS A 305 13.24 -10.76 -5.14
CA CYS A 305 11.92 -10.47 -4.61
C CYS A 305 11.28 -11.69 -3.93
N ASP A 306 10.89 -11.55 -2.65
CA ASP A 306 10.15 -12.56 -1.88
C ASP A 306 8.75 -12.85 -2.43
N LYS A 307 8.16 -11.91 -3.18
CA LYS A 307 6.77 -12.02 -3.69
C LYS A 307 6.59 -13.11 -4.74
N LEU A 308 7.68 -13.62 -5.32
CA LEU A 308 7.66 -14.76 -6.25
C LEU A 308 7.61 -16.12 -5.54
N TRP A 309 7.74 -16.17 -4.20
CA TRP A 309 7.94 -17.38 -3.41
C TRP A 309 6.89 -17.55 -2.32
N ARG A 310 5.63 -17.29 -2.62
CA ARG A 310 4.54 -17.32 -1.64
C ARG A 310 3.79 -18.64 -1.65
N LYS A 311 3.30 -19.05 -0.47
CA LYS A 311 2.34 -20.16 -0.35
C LYS A 311 1.15 -19.95 -1.28
N GLN A 312 0.80 -20.99 -2.01
CA GLN A 312 -0.27 -20.97 -3.01
C GLN A 312 -1.41 -21.90 -2.64
N VAL A 313 -2.61 -21.52 -3.02
CA VAL A 313 -3.79 -22.38 -3.03
C VAL A 313 -4.33 -22.37 -4.45
N ALA A 314 -4.39 -23.53 -5.08
CA ALA A 314 -4.80 -23.67 -6.47
C ALA A 314 -4.02 -22.77 -7.45
N GLY A 315 -2.69 -22.55 -7.21
CA GLY A 315 -1.81 -21.73 -8.04
C GLY A 315 -2.00 -20.21 -7.90
N VAL A 316 -2.64 -19.78 -6.81
CA VAL A 316 -2.78 -18.35 -6.46
C VAL A 316 -2.17 -18.13 -5.08
N PRO A 317 -1.38 -17.07 -4.87
CA PRO A 317 -0.85 -16.77 -3.55
C PRO A 317 -1.98 -16.66 -2.50
N LYS A 318 -1.85 -17.40 -1.38
CA LYS A 318 -2.86 -17.49 -0.32
C LYS A 318 -3.30 -16.11 0.18
N ILE A 319 -2.34 -15.18 0.30
CA ILE A 319 -2.61 -13.80 0.72
C ILE A 319 -3.52 -13.07 -0.26
N ASN A 320 -3.42 -13.33 -1.58
CA ASN A 320 -4.29 -12.72 -2.57
C ASN A 320 -5.72 -13.23 -2.46
N LEU A 321 -5.92 -14.52 -2.18
CA LEU A 321 -7.25 -15.09 -1.93
C LEU A 321 -7.87 -14.50 -0.67
N ARG A 322 -7.10 -14.37 0.42
CA ARG A 322 -7.58 -13.75 1.67
C ARG A 322 -7.97 -12.29 1.44
N THR A 323 -7.11 -11.51 0.78
CA THR A 323 -7.40 -10.12 0.44
C THR A 323 -8.64 -10.02 -0.44
N PHE A 324 -8.79 -10.91 -1.43
CA PHE A 324 -9.97 -10.98 -2.28
C PHE A 324 -11.25 -11.18 -1.46
N VAL A 325 -11.25 -12.17 -0.56
CA VAL A 325 -12.42 -12.47 0.29
C VAL A 325 -12.71 -11.30 1.23
N SER A 326 -11.70 -10.80 1.95
CA SER A 326 -11.88 -9.72 2.93
C SER A 326 -12.35 -8.42 2.28
N ASP A 327 -11.71 -8.00 1.19
CA ASP A 327 -11.96 -6.70 0.58
C ASP A 327 -13.22 -6.68 -0.27
N ASN A 328 -13.54 -7.81 -0.94
CA ASN A 328 -14.54 -7.83 -1.99
C ASN A 328 -15.81 -8.62 -1.66
N LEU A 329 -15.71 -9.72 -0.94
CA LEU A 329 -16.89 -10.54 -0.61
C LEU A 329 -17.50 -10.16 0.73
N ILE A 330 -16.72 -10.14 1.78
CA ILE A 330 -17.19 -9.93 3.16
C ILE A 330 -17.25 -8.42 3.47
N GLY A 331 -16.29 -7.64 2.96
CA GLY A 331 -16.10 -6.23 3.27
C GLY A 331 -15.45 -6.04 4.65
N TYR A 332 -14.70 -4.95 4.79
CA TYR A 332 -13.95 -4.65 6.03
C TYR A 332 -14.83 -4.67 7.29
N ASN A 333 -16.06 -4.17 7.19
CA ASN A 333 -16.94 -4.00 8.36
C ASN A 333 -17.44 -5.31 8.99
N LEU A 334 -17.53 -6.42 8.25
CA LEU A 334 -18.09 -7.65 8.79
C LEU A 334 -17.04 -8.53 9.46
N ILE A 335 -15.85 -8.67 8.84
CA ILE A 335 -14.73 -9.43 9.45
C ILE A 335 -14.29 -8.76 10.75
N ASN A 336 -14.32 -7.44 10.80
CA ASN A 336 -13.76 -6.67 11.91
C ASN A 336 -14.67 -6.60 13.13
N ARG A 337 -15.97 -6.85 12.96
CA ARG A 337 -16.87 -7.05 14.11
C ARG A 337 -16.55 -8.33 14.90
N LEU A 338 -15.87 -9.28 14.27
CA LEU A 338 -15.51 -10.56 14.88
C LEU A 338 -14.10 -10.57 15.49
N PHE A 339 -13.18 -9.74 14.97
CA PHE A 339 -11.78 -9.71 15.43
C PHE A 339 -11.21 -8.29 15.44
N ARG A 340 -11.14 -7.67 16.60
CA ARG A 340 -10.52 -6.34 16.77
C ARG A 340 -9.01 -6.36 16.49
N THR A 341 -8.35 -7.46 16.79
CA THR A 341 -6.93 -7.70 16.47
C THR A 341 -6.80 -8.78 15.41
N ARG A 342 -6.02 -8.51 14.36
CA ARG A 342 -5.73 -9.43 13.29
C ARG A 342 -4.22 -9.59 13.13
N TYR A 343 -3.77 -10.82 12.99
CA TYR A 343 -2.39 -11.16 12.67
C TYR A 343 -2.27 -11.54 11.19
N GLU A 344 -1.16 -11.16 10.54
CA GLU A 344 -0.81 -11.70 9.25
C GLU A 344 -0.36 -13.16 9.46
N GLU A 345 -1.19 -14.08 9.05
CA GLU A 345 -0.86 -15.50 9.00
C GLU A 345 -0.35 -15.84 7.60
N ASP A 346 0.66 -16.69 7.54
CA ASP A 346 1.27 -17.18 6.29
C ASP A 346 0.31 -18.00 5.42
#